data_d7a5bd674562452ddef648469338a2dd
#
_entry.id   d7a5bd674562452ddef648469338a2dd
#
_cell.length_a   1.000
_cell.length_b   1.000
_cell.length_c   1.000
_cell.angle_alpha   90.00
_cell.angle_beta   90.00
_cell.angle_gamma   90.00
#
_symmetry.space_group_name_H-M   'P 1'
#
loop_
_entity.id
_entity.type
_entity.pdbx_description
1 polymer ?
#
loop_
_entity_poly.entity_id
_entity_poly.type
_entity_poly.pdbx_seq_one_letter_code
_entity_poly.pdbx_strand_id
1 'polypeptide(L)'
;MKNIDPEILGLLMVKYGEDEQTRQAMGECGEFIAAAQNYYRAKKYGHRTETVKDLIEEAVDVYFMMLQVRYIDQDMFDEIAEIKYKKIERKALAK
;
A
#
# COMPACT_ATOMS: atom_id res chain seq x y z
N MET A 1 7.11 -11.61 1.36
CA MET A 1 6.05 -11.52 2.37
C MET A 1 5.32 -12.84 2.52
N LYS A 2 6.00 -13.78 3.14
CA LYS A 2 5.42 -15.09 3.41
C LYS A 2 4.28 -14.96 4.42
N ASN A 3 3.31 -15.84 4.30
CA ASN A 3 2.21 -16.00 5.27
C ASN A 3 1.19 -14.85 5.31
N ILE A 4 1.21 -13.97 4.32
CA ILE A 4 0.17 -12.95 4.20
C ILE A 4 -0.85 -13.46 3.18
N ASP A 5 -2.02 -13.84 3.68
CA ASP A 5 -3.11 -14.32 2.86
C ASP A 5 -4.04 -13.17 2.51
N PRO A 6 -4.14 -12.78 1.23
CA PRO A 6 -5.02 -11.69 0.82
C PRO A 6 -6.48 -11.92 1.23
N GLU A 7 -6.92 -13.16 1.29
CA GLU A 7 -8.30 -13.48 1.66
C GLU A 7 -8.61 -13.10 3.12
N ILE A 8 -7.61 -13.21 4.00
CA ILE A 8 -7.77 -12.78 5.40
C ILE A 8 -8.02 -11.28 5.46
N LEU A 9 -7.27 -10.51 4.68
CA LEU A 9 -7.45 -9.06 4.62
C LEU A 9 -8.82 -8.72 4.02
N GLY A 10 -9.25 -9.46 3.01
CA GLY A 10 -10.56 -9.27 2.37
C GLY A 10 -11.73 -9.48 3.33
N LEU A 11 -11.58 -10.32 4.34
CA LEU A 11 -12.64 -10.54 5.33
C LEU A 11 -12.99 -9.28 6.10
N LEU A 12 -12.09 -8.33 6.21
CA LEU A 12 -12.37 -7.05 6.86
C LEU A 12 -13.39 -6.23 6.07
N MET A 13 -13.41 -6.38 4.74
CA MET A 13 -14.41 -5.73 3.89
C MET A 13 -15.80 -6.26 4.19
N VAL A 14 -15.92 -7.56 4.47
CA VAL A 14 -17.20 -8.19 4.84
C VAL A 14 -17.60 -7.76 6.25
N LYS A 15 -16.64 -7.77 7.19
CA LYS A 15 -16.91 -7.49 8.60
C LYS A 15 -17.32 -6.04 8.85
N TYR A 16 -16.62 -5.08 8.26
CA TYR A 16 -16.81 -3.66 8.55
C TYR A 16 -17.51 -2.91 7.43
N GLY A 17 -17.63 -3.50 6.25
CA GLY A 17 -18.28 -2.89 5.11
C GLY A 17 -17.32 -2.14 4.20
N GLU A 18 -17.68 -2.11 2.93
CA GLU A 18 -16.85 -1.51 1.88
C GLU A 18 -16.61 -0.02 2.10
N ASP A 19 -17.67 0.72 2.47
CA ASP A 19 -17.56 2.17 2.67
C ASP A 19 -16.60 2.51 3.81
N GLU A 20 -16.73 1.80 4.94
CA GLU A 20 -15.86 2.04 6.09
C GLU A 20 -14.39 1.71 5.77
N GLN A 21 -14.16 0.57 5.11
CA GLN A 21 -12.78 0.18 4.78
C GLN A 21 -12.17 1.06 3.70
N THR A 22 -12.98 1.57 2.77
CA THR A 22 -12.50 2.54 1.78
C THR A 22 -12.09 3.85 2.48
N ARG A 23 -12.88 4.28 3.47
CA ARG A 23 -12.52 5.45 4.29
C ARG A 23 -11.23 5.23 5.05
N GLN A 24 -11.06 4.05 5.65
CA GLN A 24 -9.82 3.68 6.33
C GLN A 24 -8.62 3.74 5.37
N ALA A 25 -8.81 3.25 4.15
CA ALA A 25 -7.75 3.30 3.13
C ALA A 25 -7.32 4.73 2.84
N MET A 26 -8.27 5.67 2.76
CA MET A 26 -7.93 7.08 2.56
C MET A 26 -7.10 7.63 3.72
N GLY A 27 -7.48 7.29 4.95
CA GLY A 27 -6.74 7.70 6.15
C GLY A 27 -5.31 7.17 6.15
N GLU A 28 -5.14 5.88 5.86
CA GLU A 28 -3.81 5.26 5.82
C GLU A 28 -2.94 5.86 4.71
N CYS A 29 -3.52 6.16 3.55
CA CYS A 29 -2.78 6.84 2.48
C CYS A 29 -2.31 8.23 2.92
N GLY A 30 -3.16 8.97 3.64
CA GLY A 30 -2.79 10.27 4.20
C GLY A 30 -1.64 10.17 5.20
N GLU A 31 -1.67 9.18 6.06
CA GLU A 31 -0.61 8.94 7.04
C GLU A 31 0.70 8.55 6.34
N PHE A 32 0.61 7.74 5.27
CA PHE A 32 1.79 7.39 4.47
C PHE A 32 2.40 8.64 3.83
N ILE A 33 1.57 9.52 3.26
CA ILE A 33 2.07 10.76 2.64
C ILE A 33 2.82 11.59 3.66
N ALA A 34 2.27 11.74 4.87
CA ALA A 34 2.93 12.50 5.94
C ALA A 34 4.26 11.86 6.35
N ALA A 35 4.28 10.53 6.49
CA ALA A 35 5.51 9.81 6.85
C ALA A 35 6.57 9.94 5.74
N ALA A 36 6.14 9.89 4.48
CA ALA A 36 7.06 10.05 3.34
C ALA A 36 7.66 11.45 3.29
N GLN A 37 6.87 12.48 3.57
CA GLN A 37 7.35 13.85 3.64
C GLN A 37 8.37 14.02 4.77
N ASN A 38 8.10 13.44 5.94
CA ASN A 38 9.01 13.50 7.08
C ASN A 38 10.32 12.77 6.78
N TYR A 39 10.25 11.61 6.15
CA TYR A 39 11.43 10.85 5.74
C TYR A 39 12.28 11.65 4.75
N TYR A 40 11.64 12.26 3.74
CA TYR A 40 12.33 13.06 2.73
C TYR A 40 13.09 14.21 3.38
N ARG A 41 12.45 14.95 4.29
CA ARG A 41 13.08 16.06 5.01
C ARG A 41 14.22 15.57 5.90
N ALA A 42 13.99 14.50 6.66
CA ALA A 42 14.97 13.94 7.58
C ALA A 42 16.21 13.44 6.82
N LYS A 43 16.01 12.80 5.67
CA LYS A 43 17.12 12.36 4.83
C LYS A 43 17.97 13.54 4.37
N LYS A 44 17.32 14.63 3.97
CA LYS A 44 17.99 15.85 3.53
C LYS A 44 18.85 16.47 4.63
N TYR A 45 18.40 16.38 5.90
CA TYR A 45 19.07 16.98 7.03
C TYR A 45 19.82 15.98 7.91
N GLY A 46 19.98 14.74 7.47
CA GLY A 46 20.79 13.74 8.17
C GLY A 46 20.08 12.94 9.26
N HIS A 47 18.75 12.99 9.33
CA HIS A 47 17.96 12.28 10.35
C HIS A 47 17.17 11.08 9.78
N ARG A 48 17.73 10.45 8.75
CA ARG A 48 17.05 9.37 8.04
C ARG A 48 16.59 8.22 8.94
N THR A 49 17.45 7.78 9.85
CA THR A 49 17.17 6.61 10.67
C THR A 49 15.99 6.80 11.63
N GLU A 50 15.70 8.02 12.00
CA GLU A 50 14.61 8.34 12.92
C GLU A 50 13.24 8.21 12.29
N THR A 51 13.16 8.28 10.96
CA THR A 51 11.89 8.33 10.23
C THR A 51 11.66 7.12 9.31
N VAL A 52 12.69 6.30 9.08
CA VAL A 52 12.57 5.16 8.16
C VAL A 52 11.58 4.12 8.67
N LYS A 53 11.57 3.88 9.98
CA LYS A 53 10.64 2.92 10.57
C LYS A 53 9.20 3.35 10.36
N ASP A 54 8.91 4.63 10.62
CA ASP A 54 7.55 5.16 10.43
C ASP A 54 7.11 5.06 8.96
N LEU A 55 8.01 5.37 8.04
CA LEU A 55 7.71 5.25 6.61
C LEU A 55 7.35 3.82 6.24
N ILE A 56 8.15 2.86 6.72
CA ILE A 56 7.92 1.45 6.42
C ILE A 56 6.61 0.96 7.04
N GLU A 57 6.33 1.33 8.29
CA GLU A 57 5.09 0.95 8.96
C GLU A 57 3.87 1.45 8.18
N GLU A 58 3.90 2.72 7.75
CA GLU A 58 2.79 3.29 6.99
C GLU A 58 2.65 2.66 5.60
N ALA A 59 3.78 2.29 4.98
CA ALA A 59 3.74 1.58 3.70
C ALA A 59 3.07 0.21 3.85
N VAL A 60 3.35 -0.50 4.94
CA VAL A 60 2.72 -1.80 5.22
C VAL A 60 1.22 -1.62 5.45
N ASP A 61 0.82 -0.60 6.20
CA ASP A 61 -0.60 -0.32 6.44
C ASP A 61 -1.33 -0.05 5.12
N VAL A 62 -0.74 0.75 4.23
CA VAL A 62 -1.31 1.02 2.91
C VAL A 62 -1.40 -0.27 2.09
N TYR A 63 -0.35 -1.09 2.11
CA TYR A 63 -0.37 -2.37 1.40
C TYR A 63 -1.54 -3.25 1.85
N PHE A 64 -1.76 -3.35 3.16
CA PHE A 64 -2.86 -4.15 3.70
C PHE A 64 -4.22 -3.56 3.33
N MET A 65 -4.34 -2.24 3.27
CA MET A 65 -5.58 -1.61 2.81
C MET A 65 -5.82 -1.89 1.32
N MET A 66 -4.77 -1.91 0.50
CA MET A 66 -4.91 -2.25 -0.93
C MET A 66 -5.36 -3.69 -1.13
N LEU A 67 -4.92 -4.63 -0.30
CA LEU A 67 -5.41 -6.01 -0.35
C LEU A 67 -6.90 -6.09 -0.01
N GLN A 68 -7.39 -5.20 0.82
CA GLN A 68 -8.83 -5.12 1.11
C GLN A 68 -9.60 -4.54 -0.08
N VAL A 69 -9.08 -3.47 -0.68
CA VAL A 69 -9.68 -2.88 -1.89
C VAL A 69 -9.76 -3.91 -3.02
N ARG A 70 -8.75 -4.76 -3.14
CA ARG A 70 -8.74 -5.88 -4.11
C ARG A 70 -9.99 -6.75 -3.97
N TYR A 71 -10.48 -6.92 -2.76
CA TYR A 71 -11.64 -7.78 -2.49
C TYR A 71 -12.93 -7.27 -3.15
N ILE A 72 -13.01 -5.99 -3.51
CA ILE A 72 -14.18 -5.43 -4.19
C ILE A 72 -14.39 -6.12 -5.54
N ASP A 73 -13.30 -6.36 -6.28
CA ASP A 73 -13.33 -7.10 -7.54
C ASP A 73 -11.94 -7.68 -7.79
N GLN A 74 -11.73 -8.91 -7.32
CA GLN A 74 -10.42 -9.54 -7.35
C GLN A 74 -9.90 -9.76 -8.77
N ASP A 75 -10.77 -10.18 -9.67
CA ASP A 75 -10.37 -10.46 -11.05
C ASP A 75 -9.95 -9.18 -11.76
N MET A 76 -10.71 -8.11 -11.60
CA MET A 76 -10.39 -6.82 -12.20
C MET A 76 -9.07 -6.27 -11.62
N PHE A 77 -8.91 -6.35 -10.30
CA PHE A 77 -7.69 -5.89 -9.64
C PHE A 77 -6.46 -6.61 -10.19
N ASP A 78 -6.53 -7.94 -10.26
CA ASP A 78 -5.41 -8.78 -10.70
C ASP A 78 -5.09 -8.55 -12.19
N GLU A 79 -6.12 -8.38 -13.02
CA GLU A 79 -5.94 -8.10 -14.43
C GLU A 79 -5.25 -6.75 -14.65
N ILE A 80 -5.71 -5.72 -13.97
CA ILE A 80 -5.09 -4.38 -14.06
C ILE A 80 -3.66 -4.41 -13.52
N ALA A 81 -3.44 -5.12 -12.40
CA ALA A 81 -2.10 -5.24 -11.81
C ALA A 81 -1.13 -5.91 -12.79
N GLU A 82 -1.57 -6.95 -13.48
CA GLU A 82 -0.73 -7.65 -14.46
C GLU A 82 -0.33 -6.73 -15.62
N ILE A 83 -1.29 -5.98 -16.15
CA ILE A 83 -1.03 -5.04 -17.26
C ILE A 83 -0.02 -3.98 -16.82
N LYS A 84 -0.22 -3.40 -15.64
CA LYS A 84 0.67 -2.36 -15.11
C LYS A 84 2.05 -2.92 -14.79
N TYR A 85 2.11 -4.14 -14.25
CA TYR A 85 3.38 -4.79 -13.93
C TYR A 85 4.23 -4.99 -15.19
N LYS A 86 3.63 -5.42 -16.29
CA LYS A 86 4.36 -5.60 -17.55
C LYS A 86 4.99 -4.29 -18.04
N LYS A 87 4.29 -3.18 -17.86
CA LYS A 87 4.85 -1.86 -18.20
C LYS A 87 6.03 -1.50 -17.31
N ILE A 88 5.91 -1.76 -16.01
CA ILE A 88 6.97 -1.50 -15.03
C ILE A 88 8.18 -2.38 -15.34
N GLU A 89 7.96 -3.65 -15.63
CA GLU A 89 9.01 -4.60 -15.98
C GLU A 89 9.81 -4.11 -17.20
N ARG A 90 9.11 -3.67 -18.25
CA ARG A 90 9.77 -3.13 -19.44
C ARG A 90 10.63 -1.91 -19.10
N LYS A 91 10.13 -1.01 -18.26
CA LYS A 91 10.88 0.15 -17.80
C LYS A 91 12.11 -0.25 -16.99
N ALA A 92 11.94 -1.17 -16.05
CA ALA A 92 13.01 -1.60 -15.16
C ALA A 92 14.13 -2.31 -15.91
N LEU A 93 13.79 -3.05 -16.97
CA LEU A 93 14.75 -3.81 -17.76
C LEU A 93 15.31 -3.04 -18.96
N ALA A 94 14.80 -1.85 -19.24
CA ALA A 94 15.31 -1.00 -20.32
C ALA A 94 16.71 -0.49 -19.97
N LYS A 95 17.56 -0.43 -20.99
CA LYS A 95 18.93 0.07 -20.83
C LYS A 95 19.02 1.57 -21.07
#